data_e732b71296c499db50a55cfc32a98b96
#
_entry.id   e732b71296c499db50a55cfc32a98b96
#
_cell.length_a   1.000
_cell.length_b   1.000
_cell.length_c   1.000
_cell.angle_alpha   90.00
_cell.angle_beta   90.00
_cell.angle_gamma   90.00
#
_symmetry.space_group_name_H-M   'P 1'
#
loop_
_entity.id
_entity.type
_entity.pdbx_description
1 polymer ?
#
loop_
_entity_poly.entity_id
_entity_poly.type
_entity_poly.pdbx_seq_one_letter_code
_entity_poly.pdbx_strand_id
1 'polypeptide(L)'
;MSVLSDIAELVQKGKAQEVSDLVSQAIDEGFSAQQILDDGLLKGMGELGVKFKNNEVFVPEVLIAARALNKGTDTLKAKLVDLDVKAVGIVVLATVAGDLHDIGKNLVKLMLEGSGFEVIDLGTDVPADKIVAAVNEYNPDVVALSALLTTTMAAQADVIKALEAAGIRDKVKVIVGGAPITEAFAKEIGADGYSEDASGAAEIAKELIA
;
A
#
# COMPACT_ATOMS: atom_id res chain seq x y z
N MET A 1 1.93 29.82 0.11
CA MET A 1 1.42 28.41 0.25
C MET A 1 1.83 27.96 1.64
N SER A 2 1.16 27.00 2.26
CA SER A 2 1.56 26.51 3.59
C SER A 2 2.74 25.53 3.44
N VAL A 3 3.58 25.40 4.46
CA VAL A 3 4.71 24.45 4.48
C VAL A 3 4.23 23.01 4.13
N LEU A 4 3.01 22.62 4.56
CA LEU A 4 2.43 21.31 4.23
C LEU A 4 2.14 21.17 2.72
N SER A 5 1.64 22.20 2.06
CA SER A 5 1.43 22.19 0.61
C SER A 5 2.75 22.08 -0.15
N ASP A 6 3.80 22.74 0.34
CA ASP A 6 5.13 22.68 -0.27
C ASP A 6 5.75 21.29 -0.08
N ILE A 7 5.55 20.63 1.08
CA ILE A 7 5.92 19.22 1.29
C ILE A 7 5.23 18.32 0.26
N ALA A 8 3.91 18.45 0.06
CA ALA A 8 3.17 17.65 -0.90
C ALA A 8 3.71 17.81 -2.33
N GLU A 9 4.02 19.03 -2.75
CA GLU A 9 4.59 19.30 -4.07
C GLU A 9 5.99 18.68 -4.23
N LEU A 10 6.84 18.77 -3.20
CA LEU A 10 8.19 18.20 -3.23
C LEU A 10 8.20 16.67 -3.19
N VAL A 11 7.23 16.05 -2.53
CA VAL A 11 7.02 14.58 -2.59
C VAL A 11 6.75 14.16 -4.03
N GLN A 12 5.80 14.81 -4.73
CA GLN A 12 5.50 14.52 -6.13
C GLN A 12 6.73 14.67 -7.04
N LYS A 13 7.59 15.67 -6.76
CA LYS A 13 8.84 15.92 -7.50
C LYS A 13 9.98 14.98 -7.12
N GLY A 14 9.80 14.10 -6.14
CA GLY A 14 10.82 13.18 -5.66
C GLY A 14 11.99 13.83 -4.94
N LYS A 15 11.80 15.03 -4.37
CA LYS A 15 12.84 15.87 -3.75
C LYS A 15 13.10 15.47 -2.29
N ALA A 16 13.64 14.27 -2.08
CA ALA A 16 13.74 13.63 -0.78
C ALA A 16 14.43 14.49 0.32
N GLN A 17 15.53 15.19 -0.01
CA GLN A 17 16.23 16.03 0.98
C GLN A 17 15.40 17.27 1.32
N GLU A 18 14.84 17.93 0.31
CA GLU A 18 14.02 19.12 0.51
C GLU A 18 12.74 18.79 1.31
N VAL A 19 12.14 17.63 1.09
CA VAL A 19 11.02 17.09 1.92
C VAL A 19 11.45 16.94 3.38
N SER A 20 12.60 16.31 3.64
CA SER A 20 13.15 16.15 5.00
C SER A 20 13.36 17.49 5.71
N ASP A 21 13.87 18.47 4.99
CA ASP A 21 14.13 19.81 5.53
C ASP A 21 12.80 20.52 5.87
N LEU A 22 11.82 20.48 4.98
CA LEU A 22 10.50 21.09 5.23
C LEU A 22 9.70 20.36 6.31
N VAL A 23 9.81 19.02 6.42
CA VAL A 23 9.21 18.26 7.55
C VAL A 23 9.80 18.76 8.87
N SER A 24 11.12 18.98 8.92
CA SER A 24 11.78 19.55 10.10
C SER A 24 11.26 20.95 10.44
N GLN A 25 11.12 21.79 9.43
CA GLN A 25 10.56 23.15 9.59
C GLN A 25 9.10 23.10 10.08
N ALA A 26 8.26 22.23 9.51
CA ALA A 26 6.87 22.10 9.94
C ALA A 26 6.75 21.68 11.41
N ILE A 27 7.63 20.80 11.89
CA ILE A 27 7.70 20.45 13.32
C ILE A 27 8.07 21.67 14.16
N ASP A 28 9.06 22.43 13.74
CA ASP A 28 9.51 23.63 14.46
C ASP A 28 8.43 24.74 14.45
N GLU A 29 7.58 24.80 13.43
CA GLU A 29 6.40 25.69 13.34
C GLU A 29 5.21 25.18 14.18
N GLY A 30 5.28 24.00 14.79
CA GLY A 30 4.29 23.45 15.71
C GLY A 30 3.16 22.65 15.06
N PHE A 31 3.31 22.21 13.80
CA PHE A 31 2.38 21.25 13.19
C PHE A 31 2.49 19.89 13.87
N SER A 32 1.35 19.23 14.09
CA SER A 32 1.35 17.87 14.63
C SER A 32 1.92 16.87 13.61
N ALA A 33 2.43 15.74 14.13
CA ALA A 33 2.92 14.65 13.28
C ALA A 33 1.85 14.17 12.28
N GLN A 34 0.59 14.06 12.74
CA GLN A 34 -0.53 13.63 11.92
C GLN A 34 -0.79 14.63 10.78
N GLN A 35 -0.80 15.94 11.06
CA GLN A 35 -0.97 16.96 10.02
C GLN A 35 0.14 16.92 8.97
N ILE A 36 1.40 16.78 9.39
CA ILE A 36 2.54 16.68 8.48
C ILE A 36 2.44 15.43 7.61
N LEU A 37 2.03 14.31 8.21
CA LEU A 37 1.83 13.06 7.49
C LEU A 37 0.67 13.18 6.49
N ASP A 38 -0.53 13.53 6.95
CA ASP A 38 -1.75 13.48 6.13
C ASP A 38 -1.79 14.61 5.09
N ASP A 39 -1.61 15.88 5.52
CA ASP A 39 -1.79 17.05 4.67
C ASP A 39 -0.52 17.42 3.87
N GLY A 40 0.62 16.81 4.21
CA GLY A 40 1.88 17.00 3.52
C GLY A 40 2.29 15.75 2.74
N LEU A 41 2.80 14.75 3.44
CA LEU A 41 3.46 13.59 2.85
C LEU A 41 2.50 12.68 2.06
N LEU A 42 1.43 12.20 2.69
CA LEU A 42 0.46 11.28 2.06
C LEU A 42 -0.36 11.99 0.98
N LYS A 43 -0.70 13.27 1.19
CA LYS A 43 -1.38 14.07 0.18
C LYS A 43 -0.57 14.15 -1.11
N GLY A 44 0.75 14.41 -1.00
CA GLY A 44 1.64 14.46 -2.17
C GLY A 44 1.67 13.15 -2.95
N MET A 45 1.73 12.02 -2.24
CA MET A 45 1.72 10.70 -2.86
C MET A 45 0.36 10.35 -3.45
N GLY A 46 -0.75 10.72 -2.80
CA GLY A 46 -2.11 10.53 -3.31
C GLY A 46 -2.37 11.29 -4.60
N GLU A 47 -1.96 12.56 -4.68
CA GLU A 47 -2.06 13.36 -5.91
C GLU A 47 -1.23 12.76 -7.05
N LEU A 48 -0.04 12.22 -6.75
CA LEU A 48 0.79 11.52 -7.73
C LEU A 48 0.13 10.21 -8.19
N GLY A 49 -0.53 9.49 -7.29
CA GLY A 49 -1.29 8.28 -7.60
C GLY A 49 -2.39 8.53 -8.63
N VAL A 50 -3.12 9.64 -8.49
CA VAL A 50 -4.12 10.06 -9.48
C VAL A 50 -3.47 10.33 -10.84
N LYS A 51 -2.32 11.01 -10.88
CA LYS A 51 -1.57 11.26 -12.13
C LYS A 51 -1.06 9.97 -12.76
N PHE A 52 -0.61 9.03 -11.94
CA PHE A 52 -0.16 7.71 -12.39
C PHE A 52 -1.32 6.92 -13.03
N LYS A 53 -2.48 6.89 -12.40
CA LYS A 53 -3.70 6.27 -12.93
C LYS A 53 -4.13 6.88 -14.27
N ASN A 54 -3.95 8.18 -14.42
CA ASN A 54 -4.26 8.91 -15.67
C ASN A 54 -3.14 8.81 -16.73
N ASN A 55 -2.06 8.06 -16.51
CA ASN A 55 -0.89 7.95 -17.38
C ASN A 55 -0.16 9.30 -17.62
N GLU A 56 -0.26 10.23 -16.69
CA GLU A 56 0.45 11.53 -16.72
C GLU A 56 1.88 11.41 -16.16
N VAL A 57 2.13 10.40 -15.32
CA VAL A 57 3.44 10.02 -14.78
C VAL A 57 3.62 8.50 -14.89
N PHE A 58 4.88 8.04 -14.81
CA PHE A 58 5.24 6.64 -14.99
C PHE A 58 5.93 6.06 -13.76
N VAL A 59 6.23 4.77 -13.77
CA VAL A 59 6.84 4.05 -12.62
C VAL A 59 8.08 4.75 -12.05
N PRO A 60 9.03 5.30 -12.85
CA PRO A 60 10.19 5.98 -12.29
C PRO A 60 9.82 7.17 -11.40
N GLU A 61 8.83 7.98 -11.78
CA GLU A 61 8.37 9.12 -10.99
C GLU A 61 7.74 8.65 -9.66
N VAL A 62 6.97 7.56 -9.69
CA VAL A 62 6.38 6.96 -8.49
C VAL A 62 7.47 6.48 -7.52
N LEU A 63 8.52 5.84 -8.04
CA LEU A 63 9.63 5.34 -7.21
C LEU A 63 10.40 6.47 -6.52
N ILE A 64 10.68 7.57 -7.22
CA ILE A 64 11.39 8.71 -6.61
C ILE A 64 10.51 9.46 -5.61
N ALA A 65 9.21 9.56 -5.87
CA ALA A 65 8.25 10.16 -4.94
C ALA A 65 8.10 9.31 -3.67
N ALA A 66 7.98 7.99 -3.80
CA ALA A 66 7.96 7.08 -2.66
C ALA A 66 9.23 7.18 -1.80
N ARG A 67 10.41 7.34 -2.44
CA ARG A 67 11.65 7.61 -1.71
C ARG A 67 11.60 8.92 -0.94
N ALA A 68 11.00 9.96 -1.52
CA ALA A 68 10.85 11.25 -0.86
C ALA A 68 9.87 11.17 0.32
N LEU A 69 8.74 10.47 0.15
CA LEU A 69 7.79 10.16 1.21
C LEU A 69 8.47 9.45 2.38
N ASN A 70 9.19 8.35 2.11
CA ASN A 70 9.86 7.57 3.14
C ASN A 70 10.90 8.41 3.89
N LYS A 71 11.69 9.23 3.19
CA LYS A 71 12.65 10.15 3.82
C LYS A 71 11.97 11.15 4.74
N GLY A 72 10.85 11.73 4.34
CA GLY A 72 10.04 12.62 5.16
C GLY A 72 9.48 11.92 6.40
N THR A 73 8.95 10.72 6.24
CA THR A 73 8.42 9.88 7.34
C THR A 73 9.50 9.49 8.33
N ASP A 74 10.69 9.12 7.86
CA ASP A 74 11.83 8.81 8.74
C ASP A 74 12.27 10.03 9.54
N THR A 75 12.27 11.22 8.92
CA THR A 75 12.57 12.47 9.61
C THR A 75 11.54 12.77 10.68
N LEU A 76 10.26 12.57 10.37
CA LEU A 76 9.16 12.75 11.31
C LEU A 76 9.32 11.81 12.52
N LYS A 77 9.56 10.52 12.30
CA LYS A 77 9.79 9.51 13.34
C LYS A 77 11.02 9.82 14.19
N ALA A 78 12.12 10.29 13.60
CA ALA A 78 13.36 10.58 14.32
C ALA A 78 13.25 11.80 15.26
N LYS A 79 12.40 12.78 14.92
CA LYS A 79 12.25 14.02 15.69
C LYS A 79 11.16 13.96 16.76
N LEU A 80 10.20 13.05 16.63
CA LEU A 80 9.06 12.92 17.53
C LEU A 80 9.08 11.52 18.18
N VAL A 81 9.52 11.43 19.41
CA VAL A 81 9.70 10.17 20.18
C VAL A 81 8.36 9.51 20.52
N ASP A 82 7.28 10.28 20.67
CA ASP A 82 5.93 9.81 20.99
C ASP A 82 4.98 10.05 19.79
N LEU A 83 5.22 9.30 18.69
CA LEU A 83 4.31 9.33 17.55
C LEU A 83 3.09 8.45 17.80
N ASP A 84 1.97 9.05 18.18
CA ASP A 84 0.65 8.41 18.10
C ASP A 84 0.04 8.62 16.71
N VAL A 85 0.84 8.33 15.67
CA VAL A 85 0.35 8.33 14.28
C VAL A 85 -0.17 6.94 13.98
N LYS A 86 -1.48 6.85 13.84
CA LYS A 86 -2.14 5.59 13.48
C LYS A 86 -2.10 5.40 11.96
N ALA A 87 -1.69 4.21 11.54
CA ALA A 87 -1.89 3.80 10.15
C ALA A 87 -3.40 3.76 9.83
N VAL A 88 -3.75 3.98 8.57
CA VAL A 88 -5.13 3.85 8.05
C VAL A 88 -5.64 2.43 8.28
N GLY A 89 -4.76 1.44 8.15
CA GLY A 89 -5.01 0.03 8.38
C GLY A 89 -3.75 -0.79 8.10
N ILE A 90 -3.80 -2.08 8.34
CA ILE A 90 -2.70 -3.03 8.11
C ILE A 90 -3.04 -3.90 6.90
N VAL A 91 -2.10 -4.01 5.96
CA VAL A 91 -2.22 -4.86 4.76
C VAL A 91 -1.14 -5.94 4.77
N VAL A 92 -1.53 -7.19 4.67
CA VAL A 92 -0.63 -8.30 4.31
C VAL A 92 -0.60 -8.42 2.79
N LEU A 93 0.57 -8.30 2.19
CA LEU A 93 0.78 -8.32 0.75
C LEU A 93 1.67 -9.50 0.35
N ALA A 94 1.26 -10.26 -0.67
CA ALA A 94 2.02 -11.40 -1.16
C ALA A 94 1.84 -11.63 -2.67
N THR A 95 2.88 -12.14 -3.32
CA THR A 95 2.73 -12.88 -4.56
C THR A 95 2.51 -14.36 -4.21
N VAL A 96 1.46 -14.96 -4.74
CA VAL A 96 0.99 -16.31 -4.39
C VAL A 96 1.98 -17.41 -4.77
N ALA A 97 1.79 -18.60 -4.21
CA ALA A 97 2.61 -19.78 -4.48
C ALA A 97 2.80 -20.07 -5.97
N GLY A 98 4.03 -20.43 -6.34
CA GLY A 98 4.43 -20.72 -7.72
C GLY A 98 4.72 -19.49 -8.59
N ASP A 99 4.51 -18.28 -8.06
CA ASP A 99 4.74 -17.04 -8.79
C ASP A 99 5.90 -16.22 -8.16
N LEU A 100 6.88 -15.85 -8.98
CA LEU A 100 8.08 -15.11 -8.55
C LEU A 100 8.06 -13.62 -8.97
N HIS A 101 6.99 -13.17 -9.62
CA HIS A 101 6.89 -11.80 -10.11
C HIS A 101 6.58 -10.84 -8.97
N ASP A 102 7.39 -9.80 -8.84
CA ASP A 102 7.29 -8.84 -7.73
C ASP A 102 7.14 -7.37 -8.16
N ILE A 103 7.41 -7.03 -9.43
CA ILE A 103 7.38 -5.63 -9.88
C ILE A 103 6.01 -5.00 -9.61
N GLY A 104 4.93 -5.63 -10.05
CA GLY A 104 3.57 -5.14 -9.82
C GLY A 104 3.21 -5.10 -8.33
N LYS A 105 3.55 -6.17 -7.59
CA LYS A 105 3.36 -6.25 -6.14
C LYS A 105 4.08 -5.11 -5.41
N ASN A 106 5.34 -4.84 -5.76
CA ASN A 106 6.12 -3.77 -5.14
C ASN A 106 5.53 -2.38 -5.45
N LEU A 107 4.96 -2.19 -6.64
CA LEU A 107 4.26 -0.96 -6.98
C LEU A 107 2.98 -0.80 -6.14
N VAL A 108 2.19 -1.86 -5.97
CA VAL A 108 1.03 -1.88 -5.07
C VAL A 108 1.44 -1.55 -3.63
N LYS A 109 2.54 -2.12 -3.15
CA LYS A 109 3.11 -1.79 -1.83
C LYS A 109 3.34 -0.29 -1.67
N LEU A 110 4.04 0.34 -2.63
CA LEU A 110 4.33 1.77 -2.59
C LEU A 110 3.05 2.63 -2.59
N MET A 111 2.03 2.23 -3.34
CA MET A 111 0.76 2.96 -3.38
C MET A 111 -0.03 2.79 -2.08
N LEU A 112 -0.02 1.62 -1.46
CA LEU A 112 -0.63 1.36 -0.16
C LEU A 112 0.08 2.16 0.95
N GLU A 113 1.42 2.11 1.01
CA GLU A 113 2.21 2.90 1.96
C GLU A 113 1.98 4.39 1.75
N GLY A 114 1.97 4.86 0.49
CA GLY A 114 1.63 6.24 0.11
C GLY A 114 0.19 6.64 0.41
N SER A 115 -0.66 5.68 0.72
CA SER A 115 -2.04 5.88 1.15
C SER A 115 -2.24 5.79 2.66
N GLY A 116 -1.15 5.60 3.42
CA GLY A 116 -1.14 5.58 4.89
C GLY A 116 -1.32 4.21 5.51
N PHE A 117 -1.28 3.12 4.73
CA PHE A 117 -1.31 1.76 5.27
C PHE A 117 0.06 1.33 5.80
N GLU A 118 0.03 0.50 6.85
CA GLU A 118 1.16 -0.34 7.21
C GLU A 118 1.13 -1.60 6.35
N VAL A 119 2.22 -1.89 5.62
CA VAL A 119 2.27 -3.03 4.69
C VAL A 119 3.25 -4.08 5.17
N ILE A 120 2.73 -5.27 5.47
CA ILE A 120 3.49 -6.48 5.79
C ILE A 120 3.68 -7.27 4.49
N ASP A 121 4.85 -7.11 3.87
CA ASP A 121 5.18 -7.74 2.60
C ASP A 121 5.82 -9.12 2.84
N LEU A 122 5.10 -10.18 2.47
CA LEU A 122 5.57 -11.56 2.62
C LEU A 122 6.49 -12.02 1.47
N GLY A 123 6.64 -11.20 0.42
CA GLY A 123 7.48 -11.52 -0.73
C GLY A 123 6.75 -12.28 -1.84
N THR A 124 7.47 -13.20 -2.49
CA THR A 124 7.00 -13.99 -3.63
C THR A 124 6.96 -15.47 -3.30
N ASP A 125 6.26 -16.26 -4.10
CA ASP A 125 6.09 -17.71 -3.91
C ASP A 125 5.58 -18.05 -2.50
N VAL A 126 4.58 -17.31 -2.04
CA VAL A 126 4.07 -17.43 -0.68
C VAL A 126 2.92 -18.44 -0.65
N PRO A 127 3.09 -19.57 0.05
CA PRO A 127 2.02 -20.56 0.18
C PRO A 127 0.90 -20.08 1.11
N ALA A 128 -0.31 -20.61 0.89
CA ALA A 128 -1.52 -20.18 1.59
C ALA A 128 -1.43 -20.29 3.12
N ASP A 129 -0.76 -21.30 3.65
CA ASP A 129 -0.56 -21.50 5.10
C ASP A 129 0.27 -20.38 5.73
N LYS A 130 1.27 -19.83 5.02
CA LYS A 130 2.03 -18.65 5.47
C LYS A 130 1.18 -17.40 5.50
N ILE A 131 0.28 -17.22 4.52
CA ILE A 131 -0.63 -16.08 4.51
C ILE A 131 -1.62 -16.19 5.69
N VAL A 132 -2.18 -17.39 5.93
CA VAL A 132 -3.04 -17.65 7.09
C VAL A 132 -2.29 -17.37 8.41
N ALA A 133 -1.02 -17.78 8.53
CA ALA A 133 -0.20 -17.50 9.69
C ALA A 133 0.01 -16.00 9.90
N ALA A 134 0.30 -15.24 8.82
CA ALA A 134 0.47 -13.80 8.87
C ALA A 134 -0.84 -13.08 9.27
N VAL A 135 -2.00 -13.53 8.78
CA VAL A 135 -3.30 -12.97 9.20
C VAL A 135 -3.51 -13.16 10.71
N ASN A 136 -3.15 -14.32 11.26
CA ASN A 136 -3.26 -14.54 12.71
C ASN A 136 -2.24 -13.76 13.54
N GLU A 137 -1.04 -13.51 13.00
CA GLU A 137 0.03 -12.81 13.69
C GLU A 137 -0.18 -11.30 13.70
N TYR A 138 -0.48 -10.71 12.54
CA TYR A 138 -0.56 -9.26 12.37
C TYR A 138 -1.97 -8.71 12.47
N ASN A 139 -2.99 -9.56 12.44
CA ASN A 139 -4.42 -9.18 12.44
C ASN A 139 -4.72 -8.05 11.44
N PRO A 140 -4.39 -8.24 10.15
CA PRO A 140 -4.53 -7.20 9.14
C PRO A 140 -6.00 -6.93 8.80
N ASP A 141 -6.27 -5.73 8.30
CA ASP A 141 -7.57 -5.36 7.75
C ASP A 141 -7.75 -5.93 6.33
N VAL A 142 -6.65 -6.00 5.57
CA VAL A 142 -6.65 -6.43 4.16
C VAL A 142 -5.55 -7.45 3.88
N VAL A 143 -5.86 -8.46 3.08
CA VAL A 143 -4.89 -9.33 2.40
C VAL A 143 -4.90 -8.98 0.91
N ALA A 144 -3.75 -8.58 0.37
CA ALA A 144 -3.59 -8.25 -1.03
C ALA A 144 -2.75 -9.33 -1.74
N LEU A 145 -3.31 -9.95 -2.78
CA LEU A 145 -2.71 -11.08 -3.48
C LEU A 145 -2.38 -10.73 -4.93
N SER A 146 -1.15 -11.02 -5.34
CA SER A 146 -0.67 -10.83 -6.71
C SER A 146 -0.41 -12.18 -7.39
N ALA A 147 -0.83 -12.31 -8.67
CA ALA A 147 -0.47 -13.42 -9.55
C ALA A 147 -0.31 -12.90 -10.98
N LEU A 148 0.81 -13.21 -11.64
CA LEU A 148 1.09 -12.72 -12.99
C LEU A 148 0.84 -13.78 -14.08
N LEU A 149 0.78 -15.05 -13.74
CA LEU A 149 0.61 -16.14 -14.71
C LEU A 149 -0.80 -16.76 -14.59
N THR A 150 -1.35 -17.17 -15.73
CA THR A 150 -2.63 -17.93 -15.75
C THR A 150 -2.52 -19.24 -14.97
N THR A 151 -1.32 -19.81 -14.87
CA THR A 151 -1.05 -21.04 -14.10
C THR A 151 -0.99 -20.80 -12.59
N THR A 152 -0.76 -19.59 -12.14
CA THR A 152 -0.64 -19.24 -10.71
C THR A 152 -1.87 -18.51 -10.15
N MET A 153 -2.77 -18.02 -11.02
CA MET A 153 -3.99 -17.33 -10.56
C MET A 153 -4.89 -18.20 -9.65
N ALA A 154 -4.92 -19.51 -9.85
CA ALA A 154 -5.69 -20.41 -9.01
C ALA A 154 -5.21 -20.43 -7.54
N ALA A 155 -3.93 -20.13 -7.29
CA ALA A 155 -3.39 -20.04 -5.93
C ALA A 155 -4.02 -18.90 -5.10
N GLN A 156 -4.58 -17.85 -5.74
CA GLN A 156 -5.37 -16.83 -5.03
C GLN A 156 -6.65 -17.44 -4.44
N ALA A 157 -7.33 -18.31 -5.19
CA ALA A 157 -8.49 -19.04 -4.68
C ALA A 157 -8.13 -20.01 -3.54
N ASP A 158 -6.94 -20.63 -3.61
CA ASP A 158 -6.48 -21.53 -2.56
C ASP A 158 -6.19 -20.79 -1.26
N VAL A 159 -5.71 -19.54 -1.32
CA VAL A 159 -5.56 -18.68 -0.13
C VAL A 159 -6.93 -18.38 0.49
N ILE A 160 -7.93 -18.01 -0.30
CA ILE A 160 -9.29 -17.72 0.22
C ILE A 160 -9.87 -18.97 0.90
N LYS A 161 -9.79 -20.15 0.28
CA LYS A 161 -10.22 -21.42 0.89
C LYS A 161 -9.45 -21.74 2.19
N ALA A 162 -8.17 -21.43 2.24
CA ALA A 162 -7.37 -21.64 3.45
C ALA A 162 -7.81 -20.71 4.59
N LEU A 163 -8.14 -19.45 4.30
CA LEU A 163 -8.72 -18.50 5.26
C LEU A 163 -10.10 -18.98 5.77
N GLU A 164 -10.95 -19.53 4.88
CA GLU A 164 -12.23 -20.14 5.22
C GLU A 164 -12.04 -21.36 6.13
N ALA A 165 -11.17 -22.28 5.75
CA ALA A 165 -10.85 -23.47 6.52
C ALA A 165 -10.29 -23.15 7.92
N ALA A 166 -9.57 -22.04 8.05
CA ALA A 166 -9.06 -21.53 9.33
C ALA A 166 -10.12 -20.75 10.15
N GLY A 167 -11.32 -20.49 9.60
CA GLY A 167 -12.38 -19.73 10.26
C GLY A 167 -12.07 -18.23 10.46
N ILE A 168 -11.23 -17.66 9.60
CA ILE A 168 -10.78 -16.26 9.68
C ILE A 168 -11.07 -15.44 8.43
N ARG A 169 -11.77 -16.02 7.41
CA ARG A 169 -12.11 -15.33 6.16
C ARG A 169 -12.88 -14.02 6.40
N ASP A 170 -13.82 -14.03 7.34
CA ASP A 170 -14.66 -12.88 7.64
C ASP A 170 -13.95 -11.77 8.45
N LYS A 171 -12.75 -12.05 8.97
CA LYS A 171 -11.96 -11.09 9.76
C LYS A 171 -11.13 -10.15 8.91
N VAL A 172 -10.97 -10.45 7.62
CA VAL A 172 -10.06 -9.74 6.74
C VAL A 172 -10.69 -9.57 5.36
N LYS A 173 -10.46 -8.42 4.74
CA LYS A 173 -10.81 -8.18 3.34
C LYS A 173 -9.74 -8.76 2.42
N VAL A 174 -10.14 -9.38 1.32
CA VAL A 174 -9.20 -9.94 0.34
C VAL A 174 -9.33 -9.21 -0.97
N ILE A 175 -8.24 -8.59 -1.42
CA ILE A 175 -8.14 -7.98 -2.74
C ILE A 175 -7.17 -8.78 -3.62
N VAL A 176 -7.49 -8.91 -4.90
CA VAL A 176 -6.69 -9.65 -5.86
C VAL A 176 -6.35 -8.80 -7.06
N GLY A 177 -5.19 -9.05 -7.66
CA GLY A 177 -4.73 -8.36 -8.86
C GLY A 177 -3.63 -9.14 -9.57
N GLY A 178 -3.23 -8.62 -10.72
CA GLY A 178 -2.23 -9.20 -11.61
C GLY A 178 -2.76 -9.33 -13.04
N ALA A 179 -1.86 -9.41 -14.03
CA ALA A 179 -2.23 -9.28 -15.43
C ALA A 179 -3.32 -10.25 -15.95
N PRO A 180 -3.39 -11.54 -15.52
CA PRO A 180 -4.46 -12.44 -15.96
C PRO A 180 -5.73 -12.33 -15.12
N ILE A 181 -5.73 -11.55 -14.03
CA ILE A 181 -6.85 -11.45 -13.12
C ILE A 181 -7.93 -10.53 -13.70
N THR A 182 -9.18 -10.93 -13.52
CA THR A 182 -10.34 -10.15 -13.94
C THR A 182 -11.32 -9.99 -12.78
N GLU A 183 -12.20 -9.00 -12.87
CA GLU A 183 -13.27 -8.81 -11.89
C GLU A 183 -14.18 -10.04 -11.78
N ALA A 184 -14.44 -10.72 -12.91
CA ALA A 184 -15.24 -11.94 -12.93
C ALA A 184 -14.56 -13.07 -12.13
N PHE A 185 -13.25 -13.26 -12.32
CA PHE A 185 -12.48 -14.24 -11.55
C PHE A 185 -12.44 -13.88 -10.05
N ALA A 186 -12.21 -12.61 -9.71
CA ALA A 186 -12.23 -12.18 -8.32
C ALA A 186 -13.56 -12.50 -7.62
N LYS A 187 -14.68 -12.23 -8.28
CA LYS A 187 -16.03 -12.60 -7.80
C LYS A 187 -16.22 -14.11 -7.67
N GLU A 188 -15.75 -14.88 -8.66
CA GLU A 188 -15.85 -16.34 -8.67
C GLU A 188 -15.15 -16.98 -7.46
N ILE A 189 -13.96 -16.48 -7.11
CA ILE A 189 -13.17 -17.01 -5.99
C ILE A 189 -13.58 -16.46 -4.62
N GLY A 190 -14.52 -15.49 -4.56
CA GLY A 190 -14.99 -14.88 -3.32
C GLY A 190 -14.03 -13.81 -2.76
N ALA A 191 -13.25 -13.14 -3.60
CA ALA A 191 -12.49 -11.96 -3.20
C ALA A 191 -13.41 -10.76 -2.97
N ASP A 192 -13.05 -9.86 -2.03
CA ASP A 192 -13.82 -8.65 -1.72
C ASP A 192 -13.55 -7.52 -2.71
N GLY A 193 -12.40 -7.53 -3.38
CA GLY A 193 -12.02 -6.51 -4.34
C GLY A 193 -11.05 -7.00 -5.41
N TYR A 194 -11.06 -6.29 -6.54
CA TYR A 194 -10.16 -6.48 -7.66
C TYR A 194 -9.63 -5.14 -8.11
N SER A 195 -8.36 -5.08 -8.44
CA SER A 195 -7.75 -3.93 -9.10
C SER A 195 -6.90 -4.32 -10.29
N GLU A 196 -7.05 -3.58 -11.38
CA GLU A 196 -6.24 -3.72 -12.58
C GLU A 196 -4.85 -3.09 -12.41
N ASP A 197 -4.75 -2.06 -11.54
CA ASP A 197 -3.52 -1.30 -11.33
C ASP A 197 -3.23 -1.04 -9.83
N ALA A 198 -2.03 -0.52 -9.58
CA ALA A 198 -1.56 -0.30 -8.21
C ALA A 198 -2.28 0.84 -7.48
N SER A 199 -2.71 1.89 -8.19
CA SER A 199 -3.46 3.00 -7.59
C SER A 199 -4.85 2.54 -7.18
N GLY A 200 -5.55 1.83 -8.07
CA GLY A 200 -6.85 1.25 -7.79
C GLY A 200 -6.81 0.26 -6.62
N ALA A 201 -5.72 -0.50 -6.46
CA ALA A 201 -5.56 -1.40 -5.32
C ALA A 201 -5.58 -0.63 -3.98
N ALA A 202 -4.92 0.51 -3.91
CA ALA A 202 -4.90 1.35 -2.70
C ALA A 202 -6.25 2.04 -2.45
N GLU A 203 -6.95 2.48 -3.51
CA GLU A 203 -8.30 3.04 -3.42
C GLU A 203 -9.28 2.01 -2.85
N ILE A 204 -9.32 0.80 -3.46
CA ILE A 204 -10.20 -0.29 -3.03
C ILE A 204 -9.89 -0.73 -1.59
N ALA A 205 -8.61 -0.82 -1.21
CA ALA A 205 -8.23 -1.16 0.16
C ALA A 205 -8.84 -0.16 1.17
N LYS A 206 -8.81 1.15 0.87
CA LYS A 206 -9.43 2.18 1.72
C LYS A 206 -10.94 2.04 1.79
N GLU A 207 -11.60 1.83 0.65
CA GLU A 207 -13.06 1.69 0.58
C GLU A 207 -13.57 0.49 1.38
N LEU A 208 -12.83 -0.63 1.38
CA LEU A 208 -13.24 -1.86 2.06
C LEU A 208 -13.13 -1.81 3.58
N ILE A 209 -12.35 -0.88 4.14
CA ILE A 209 -12.12 -0.75 5.59
C ILE A 209 -12.74 0.53 6.19
N ALA A 210 -13.38 1.37 5.36
CA ALA A 210 -14.05 2.62 5.76
C ALA A 210 -15.39 2.36 6.54
#